data_84996366dd599ef1ad9cd1b3823d43dd
#
_entry.id   84996366dd599ef1ad9cd1b3823d43dd
#
_cell.length_a   1.000
_cell.length_b   1.000
_cell.length_c   1.000
_cell.angle_alpha   90.00
_cell.angle_beta   90.00
_cell.angle_gamma   90.00
#
_symmetry.space_group_name_H-M   'P 1'
#
loop_
_entity.id
_entity.type
_entity.pdbx_description
1 polymer ?
#
loop_
_entity_poly.entity_id
_entity_poly.type
_entity_poly.pdbx_seq_one_letter_code
_entity_poly.pdbx_strand_id
1 'polypeptide(L)'
;QFQAQEEAARLIAGLSLVSLALIFAVLYSRYRSAVLALIIMGNVPLALIGSVAALWMAGQAFSVASAIGFITLAGIATRNGILKISHYINLALFEGESFGRELVVRGTLERLRPVLMTALAAALALLPLMAGAGEPGKEILHPVAVTIFGGLVSATLIDAFLTPTLFLLFGRAPLERLMAARHDQREVTAF
;
A
#
# COMPACT_ATOMS: atom_id res chain seq x y z
N GLN A 1 1.04 29.52 17.71
CA GLN A 1 1.20 28.06 17.60
C GLN A 1 0.15 27.44 16.68
N PHE A 2 -1.14 27.81 16.80
CA PHE A 2 -2.21 27.28 15.93
C PHE A 2 -2.00 27.60 14.44
N GLN A 3 -1.58 28.81 14.09
CA GLN A 3 -1.32 29.20 12.70
C GLN A 3 -0.17 28.40 12.08
N ALA A 4 0.93 28.19 12.83
CA ALA A 4 2.04 27.39 12.34
C ALA A 4 1.67 25.90 12.14
N GLN A 5 0.79 25.35 12.97
CA GLN A 5 0.27 23.99 12.79
C GLN A 5 -0.65 23.88 11.57
N GLU A 6 -1.49 24.89 11.32
CA GLU A 6 -2.38 24.90 10.15
C GLU A 6 -1.60 25.04 8.85
N GLU A 7 -0.58 25.92 8.81
CA GLU A 7 0.32 26.04 7.66
C GLU A 7 1.09 24.75 7.40
N ALA A 8 1.63 24.13 8.45
CA ALA A 8 2.32 22.83 8.32
C ALA A 8 1.36 21.74 7.81
N ALA A 9 0.13 21.67 8.32
CA ALA A 9 -0.86 20.70 7.86
C ALA A 9 -1.23 20.91 6.39
N ARG A 10 -1.40 22.15 5.93
CA ARG A 10 -1.68 22.48 4.53
C ARG A 10 -0.51 22.11 3.61
N LEU A 11 0.71 22.40 4.02
CA LEU A 11 1.92 22.01 3.26
C LEU A 11 2.04 20.50 3.16
N ILE A 12 1.85 19.77 4.27
CA ILE A 12 1.88 18.30 4.30
C ILE A 12 0.81 17.71 3.39
N ALA A 13 -0.42 18.24 3.44
CA ALA A 13 -1.50 17.79 2.57
C ALA A 13 -1.20 18.03 1.09
N GLY A 14 -0.69 19.22 0.74
CA GLY A 14 -0.29 19.56 -0.63
C GLY A 14 0.83 18.65 -1.15
N LEU A 15 1.90 18.47 -0.37
CA LEU A 15 3.01 17.59 -0.72
C LEU A 15 2.58 16.12 -0.82
N SER A 16 1.64 15.68 0.03
CA SER A 16 1.08 14.32 -0.03
C SER A 16 0.30 14.08 -1.33
N LEU A 17 -0.49 15.05 -1.77
CA LEU A 17 -1.21 14.97 -3.05
C LEU A 17 -0.25 14.91 -4.23
N VAL A 18 0.79 15.73 -4.24
CA VAL A 18 1.84 15.69 -5.27
C VAL A 18 2.55 14.34 -5.27
N SER A 19 2.89 13.80 -4.09
CA SER A 19 3.51 12.49 -3.95
C SER A 19 2.62 11.37 -4.48
N LEU A 20 1.33 11.39 -4.16
CA LEU A 20 0.37 10.41 -4.68
C LEU A 20 0.22 10.49 -6.20
N ALA A 21 0.20 11.70 -6.76
CA ALA A 21 0.17 11.89 -8.21
C ALA A 21 1.44 11.36 -8.90
N LEU A 22 2.62 11.60 -8.30
CA LEU A 22 3.87 11.06 -8.79
C LEU A 22 3.92 9.53 -8.70
N ILE A 23 3.45 8.96 -7.59
CA ILE A 23 3.32 7.49 -7.43
C ILE A 23 2.42 6.93 -8.53
N PHE A 24 1.26 7.55 -8.78
CA PHE A 24 0.37 7.14 -9.86
C PHE A 24 1.05 7.20 -11.22
N ALA A 25 1.76 8.28 -11.53
CA ALA A 25 2.48 8.45 -12.80
C ALA A 25 3.56 7.36 -12.99
N VAL A 26 4.32 7.06 -11.94
CA VAL A 26 5.34 5.99 -11.95
C VAL A 26 4.69 4.62 -12.15
N LEU A 27 3.61 4.32 -11.43
CA LEU A 27 2.86 3.07 -11.57
C LEU A 27 2.28 2.93 -12.99
N TYR A 28 1.69 4.00 -13.51
CA TYR A 28 1.17 4.01 -14.87
C TYR A 28 2.28 3.78 -15.90
N SER A 29 3.42 4.45 -15.75
CA SER A 29 4.58 4.23 -16.61
C SER A 29 5.09 2.78 -16.55
N ARG A 30 5.10 2.19 -15.34
CA ARG A 30 5.61 0.83 -15.10
C ARG A 30 4.71 -0.25 -15.66
N TYR A 31 3.40 -0.13 -15.47
CA TYR A 31 2.42 -1.15 -15.85
C TYR A 31 1.69 -0.85 -17.16
N ARG A 32 1.86 0.35 -17.71
CA ARG A 32 1.14 0.83 -18.90
C ARG A 32 -0.38 0.63 -18.79
N SER A 33 -0.91 0.64 -17.58
CA SER A 33 -2.31 0.41 -17.27
C SER A 33 -2.76 1.24 -16.08
N ALA A 34 -3.71 2.13 -16.31
CA ALA A 34 -4.35 2.92 -15.25
C ALA A 34 -5.12 2.00 -14.26
N VAL A 35 -5.69 0.91 -14.74
CA VAL A 35 -6.45 -0.04 -13.91
C VAL A 35 -5.55 -0.67 -12.86
N LEU A 36 -4.37 -1.17 -13.24
CA LEU A 36 -3.43 -1.77 -12.28
C LEU A 36 -2.90 -0.73 -11.29
N ALA A 37 -2.60 0.49 -11.77
CA ALA A 37 -2.19 1.59 -10.90
C ALA A 37 -3.28 1.95 -9.89
N LEU A 38 -4.55 2.01 -10.30
CA LEU A 38 -5.68 2.29 -9.42
C LEU A 38 -5.95 1.16 -8.41
N ILE A 39 -5.80 -0.10 -8.80
CA ILE A 39 -5.91 -1.23 -7.87
C ILE A 39 -4.87 -1.11 -6.75
N ILE A 40 -3.62 -0.79 -7.11
CA ILE A 40 -2.53 -0.61 -6.13
C ILE A 40 -2.84 0.58 -5.21
N MET A 41 -3.19 1.73 -5.79
CA MET A 41 -3.47 2.94 -5.01
C MET A 41 -4.76 2.85 -4.19
N GLY A 42 -5.72 2.05 -4.62
CA GLY A 42 -6.98 1.81 -3.89
C GLY A 42 -6.77 1.22 -2.49
N ASN A 43 -5.64 0.58 -2.24
CA ASN A 43 -5.29 0.09 -0.91
C ASN A 43 -4.95 1.23 0.07
N VAL A 44 -4.49 2.38 -0.42
CA VAL A 44 -4.08 3.51 0.43
C VAL A 44 -5.25 4.08 1.25
N PRO A 45 -6.36 4.56 0.65
CA PRO A 45 -7.46 5.11 1.42
C PRO A 45 -8.08 4.10 2.40
N LEU A 46 -8.08 2.83 2.04
CA LEU A 46 -8.63 1.78 2.90
C LEU A 46 -7.71 1.47 4.09
N ALA A 47 -6.39 1.51 3.89
CA ALA A 47 -5.44 1.42 4.99
C ALA A 47 -5.59 2.58 5.99
N LEU A 48 -5.92 3.79 5.49
CA LEU A 48 -6.12 4.97 6.34
C LEU A 48 -7.33 4.83 7.28
N ILE A 49 -8.34 4.04 6.91
CA ILE A 49 -9.50 3.77 7.78
C ILE A 49 -9.06 3.16 9.12
N GLY A 50 -8.17 2.17 9.08
CA GLY A 50 -7.64 1.56 10.29
C GLY A 50 -6.80 2.52 11.14
N SER A 51 -6.06 3.42 10.51
CA SER A 51 -5.30 4.46 11.22
C SER A 51 -6.22 5.44 11.93
N VAL A 52 -7.28 5.90 11.26
CA VAL A 52 -8.27 6.80 11.87
C VAL A 52 -8.97 6.13 13.02
N ALA A 53 -9.39 4.87 12.85
CA ALA A 53 -10.01 4.09 13.92
C ALA A 53 -9.07 3.91 15.13
N ALA A 54 -7.79 3.62 14.90
CA ALA A 54 -6.80 3.47 15.96
C ALA A 54 -6.55 4.78 16.72
N LEU A 55 -6.45 5.91 16.02
CA LEU A 55 -6.32 7.22 16.66
C LEU A 55 -7.53 7.55 17.52
N TRP A 56 -8.72 7.28 17.01
CA TRP A 56 -9.97 7.50 17.75
C TRP A 56 -10.05 6.62 19.00
N MET A 57 -9.71 5.34 18.89
CA MET A 57 -9.67 4.40 20.03
C MET A 57 -8.62 4.78 21.07
N ALA A 58 -7.50 5.34 20.64
CA ALA A 58 -6.43 5.84 21.53
C ALA A 58 -6.73 7.22 22.13
N GLY A 59 -7.88 7.84 21.81
CA GLY A 59 -8.23 9.19 22.27
C GLY A 59 -7.30 10.28 21.78
N GLN A 60 -6.58 10.04 20.68
CA GLN A 60 -5.61 10.96 20.10
C GLN A 60 -6.27 11.88 19.06
N ALA A 61 -6.01 13.18 19.17
CA ALA A 61 -6.44 14.13 18.15
C ALA A 61 -5.57 14.02 16.88
N PHE A 62 -6.14 14.39 15.75
CA PHE A 62 -5.37 14.54 14.53
C PHE A 62 -4.30 15.62 14.70
N SER A 63 -3.05 15.28 14.46
CA SER A 63 -1.89 16.14 14.63
C SER A 63 -0.93 16.03 13.45
N VAL A 64 0.04 16.92 13.36
CA VAL A 64 1.13 16.82 12.38
C VAL A 64 1.87 15.49 12.54
N ALA A 65 2.02 14.99 13.76
CA ALA A 65 2.65 13.69 14.02
C ALA A 65 1.83 12.54 13.43
N SER A 66 0.51 12.52 13.62
CA SER A 66 -0.35 11.50 13.00
C SER A 66 -0.36 11.62 11.47
N ALA A 67 -0.27 12.83 10.90
CA ALA A 67 -0.16 13.04 9.46
C ALA A 67 1.10 12.38 8.87
N ILE A 68 2.24 12.45 9.56
CA ILE A 68 3.47 11.72 9.19
C ILE A 68 3.22 10.20 9.19
N GLY A 69 2.48 9.70 10.19
CA GLY A 69 2.07 8.29 10.25
C GLY A 69 1.22 7.88 9.05
N PHE A 70 0.26 8.71 8.63
CA PHE A 70 -0.56 8.46 7.43
C PHE A 70 0.27 8.39 6.15
N ILE A 71 1.24 9.31 5.96
CA ILE A 71 2.13 9.31 4.79
C ILE A 71 2.99 8.04 4.76
N THR A 72 3.56 7.67 5.92
CA THR A 72 4.36 6.46 6.05
C THR A 72 3.55 5.22 5.69
N LEU A 73 2.32 5.14 6.20
CA LEU A 73 1.41 4.05 5.90
C LEU A 73 1.02 3.98 4.42
N ALA A 74 0.77 5.13 3.79
CA ALA A 74 0.47 5.18 2.35
C ALA A 74 1.62 4.58 1.52
N GLY A 75 2.88 4.85 1.90
CA GLY A 75 4.05 4.23 1.30
C GLY A 75 4.09 2.71 1.49
N ILE A 76 3.81 2.23 2.70
CA ILE A 76 3.78 0.78 3.02
C ILE A 76 2.66 0.08 2.23
N ALA A 77 1.45 0.64 2.21
CA ALA A 77 0.30 0.09 1.50
C ALA A 77 0.56 0.02 -0.03
N THR A 78 1.10 1.09 -0.61
CA THR A 78 1.48 1.13 -2.03
C THR A 78 2.52 0.07 -2.36
N ARG A 79 3.58 -0.06 -1.53
CA ARG A 79 4.62 -1.07 -1.72
C ARG A 79 4.05 -2.49 -1.71
N ASN A 80 3.16 -2.80 -0.77
CA ASN A 80 2.53 -4.12 -0.67
C ASN A 80 1.70 -4.42 -1.94
N GLY A 81 0.90 -3.46 -2.40
CA GLY A 81 0.13 -3.57 -3.64
C GLY A 81 1.02 -3.80 -4.87
N ILE A 82 2.13 -3.04 -5.00
CA ILE A 82 3.10 -3.22 -6.10
C ILE A 82 3.66 -4.63 -6.10
N LEU A 83 4.12 -5.12 -4.96
CA LEU A 83 4.74 -6.44 -4.85
C LEU A 83 3.77 -7.56 -5.20
N LYS A 84 2.50 -7.43 -4.80
CA LYS A 84 1.47 -8.44 -5.08
C LYS A 84 1.09 -8.45 -6.57
N ILE A 85 0.79 -7.29 -7.14
CA ILE A 85 0.44 -7.18 -8.57
C ILE A 85 1.61 -7.62 -9.46
N SER A 86 2.84 -7.21 -9.14
CA SER A 86 4.03 -7.69 -9.87
C SER A 86 4.18 -9.20 -9.79
N HIS A 87 3.83 -9.81 -8.66
CA HIS A 87 3.91 -11.26 -8.51
C HIS A 87 2.88 -11.98 -9.38
N TYR A 88 1.62 -11.50 -9.43
CA TYR A 88 0.60 -12.05 -10.32
C TYR A 88 1.03 -11.97 -11.80
N ILE A 89 1.58 -10.82 -12.20
CA ILE A 89 2.10 -10.63 -13.55
C ILE A 89 3.26 -11.60 -13.83
N ASN A 90 4.16 -11.80 -12.86
CA ASN A 90 5.28 -12.73 -13.01
C ASN A 90 4.82 -14.17 -13.15
N LEU A 91 3.85 -14.64 -12.37
CA LEU A 91 3.26 -15.97 -12.50
C LEU A 91 2.70 -16.20 -13.91
N ALA A 92 1.98 -15.22 -14.45
CA ALA A 92 1.42 -15.31 -15.80
C ALA A 92 2.50 -15.28 -16.90
N LEU A 93 3.49 -14.37 -16.78
CA LEU A 93 4.48 -14.14 -17.85
C LEU A 93 5.63 -15.14 -17.85
N PHE A 94 6.05 -15.67 -16.71
CA PHE A 94 7.24 -16.50 -16.59
C PHE A 94 6.92 -17.96 -16.29
N GLU A 95 5.83 -18.23 -15.57
CA GLU A 95 5.41 -19.60 -15.25
C GLU A 95 4.29 -20.09 -16.18
N GLY A 96 3.75 -19.21 -17.05
CA GLY A 96 2.76 -19.59 -18.06
C GLY A 96 1.37 -19.86 -17.48
N GLU A 97 1.10 -19.41 -16.25
CA GLU A 97 -0.22 -19.58 -15.66
C GLU A 97 -1.29 -18.74 -16.38
N SER A 98 -2.39 -19.37 -16.73
CA SER A 98 -3.52 -18.68 -17.34
C SER A 98 -4.21 -17.76 -16.34
N PHE A 99 -4.72 -16.61 -16.83
CA PHE A 99 -5.49 -15.71 -15.98
C PHE A 99 -6.72 -16.44 -15.42
N GLY A 100 -6.80 -16.52 -14.11
CA GLY A 100 -7.89 -17.19 -13.44
C GLY A 100 -7.77 -17.13 -11.92
N ARG A 101 -8.73 -17.80 -11.27
CA ARG A 101 -8.78 -17.89 -9.82
C ARG A 101 -7.51 -18.57 -9.25
N GLU A 102 -7.01 -19.58 -9.93
CA GLU A 102 -5.83 -20.36 -9.47
C GLU A 102 -4.59 -19.48 -9.39
N LEU A 103 -4.29 -18.70 -10.43
CA LEU A 103 -3.19 -17.74 -10.46
C LEU A 103 -3.28 -16.77 -9.30
N VAL A 104 -4.46 -16.20 -9.05
CA VAL A 104 -4.64 -15.17 -8.01
C VAL A 104 -4.56 -15.78 -6.63
N VAL A 105 -5.15 -16.94 -6.38
CA VAL A 105 -5.08 -17.64 -5.08
C VAL A 105 -3.64 -18.04 -4.79
N ARG A 106 -2.95 -18.68 -5.74
CA ARG A 106 -1.55 -19.09 -5.59
C ARG A 106 -0.65 -17.89 -5.30
N GLY A 107 -0.72 -16.85 -6.13
CA GLY A 107 0.10 -15.65 -5.95
C GLY A 107 -0.19 -14.91 -4.65
N THR A 108 -1.45 -14.92 -4.18
CA THR A 108 -1.81 -14.35 -2.88
C THR A 108 -1.18 -15.15 -1.73
N LEU A 109 -1.29 -16.47 -1.75
CA LEU A 109 -0.74 -17.35 -0.69
C LEU A 109 0.78 -17.27 -0.62
N GLU A 110 1.47 -17.22 -1.76
CA GLU A 110 2.93 -17.07 -1.81
C GLU A 110 3.40 -15.73 -1.24
N ARG A 111 2.63 -14.66 -1.43
CA ARG A 111 2.93 -13.32 -0.90
C ARG A 111 2.45 -13.08 0.53
N LEU A 112 1.49 -13.86 1.00
CA LEU A 112 0.92 -13.69 2.34
C LEU A 112 1.96 -13.86 3.44
N ARG A 113 2.82 -14.87 3.32
CA ARG A 113 3.88 -15.16 4.32
C ARG A 113 4.84 -13.98 4.52
N PRO A 114 5.54 -13.46 3.48
CA PRO A 114 6.45 -12.33 3.67
C PRO A 114 5.74 -11.05 4.11
N VAL A 115 4.51 -10.80 3.66
CA VAL A 115 3.73 -9.63 4.07
C VAL A 115 3.38 -9.72 5.56
N LEU A 116 2.89 -10.88 6.03
CA LEU A 116 2.60 -11.08 7.45
C LEU A 116 3.85 -10.99 8.33
N MET A 117 4.99 -11.53 7.90
CA MET A 117 6.24 -11.44 8.65
C MET A 117 6.69 -9.98 8.81
N THR A 118 6.63 -9.19 7.74
CA THR A 118 7.01 -7.76 7.80
C THR A 118 6.02 -6.94 8.62
N ALA A 119 4.72 -7.23 8.53
CA ALA A 119 3.70 -6.57 9.31
C ALA A 119 3.84 -6.89 10.81
N LEU A 120 4.05 -8.15 11.17
CA LEU A 120 4.27 -8.55 12.57
C LEU A 120 5.55 -7.94 13.14
N ALA A 121 6.65 -7.96 12.39
CA ALA A 121 7.91 -7.34 12.83
C ALA A 121 7.75 -5.83 13.07
N ALA A 122 7.09 -5.12 12.16
CA ALA A 122 6.81 -3.70 12.30
C ALA A 122 5.83 -3.42 13.46
N ALA A 123 4.79 -4.24 13.62
CA ALA A 123 3.85 -4.11 14.72
C ALA A 123 4.54 -4.28 16.08
N LEU A 124 5.39 -5.31 16.23
CA LEU A 124 6.15 -5.55 17.46
C LEU A 124 7.13 -4.40 17.76
N ALA A 125 7.78 -3.84 16.73
CA ALA A 125 8.68 -2.69 16.89
C ALA A 125 7.95 -1.42 17.34
N LEU A 126 6.67 -1.26 17.02
CA LEU A 126 5.85 -0.12 17.42
C LEU A 126 5.26 -0.24 18.83
N LEU A 127 5.15 -1.45 19.39
CA LEU A 127 4.56 -1.67 20.72
C LEU A 127 5.21 -0.81 21.82
N PRO A 128 6.53 -0.72 21.95
CA PRO A 128 7.15 0.09 23.02
C PRO A 128 6.86 1.61 22.84
N LEU A 129 6.67 2.08 21.61
CA LEU A 129 6.28 3.46 21.32
C LEU A 129 4.82 3.73 21.67
N MET A 130 3.96 2.74 21.46
CA MET A 130 2.54 2.82 21.82
C MET A 130 2.33 2.75 23.34
N ALA A 131 3.14 1.96 24.05
CA ALA A 131 3.07 1.82 25.52
C ALA A 131 3.56 3.08 26.26
N GLY A 132 4.34 3.94 25.61
CA GLY A 132 4.90 5.15 26.20
C GLY A 132 3.99 6.38 26.15
N ALA A 133 2.69 6.20 26.20
CA ALA A 133 1.73 7.32 26.22
C ALA A 133 1.98 8.21 27.47
N GLY A 134 2.15 9.52 27.24
CA GLY A 134 2.38 10.49 28.32
C GLY A 134 3.81 10.55 28.87
N GLU A 135 4.75 9.77 28.33
CA GLU A 135 6.15 9.89 28.72
C GLU A 135 6.82 11.10 28.04
N PRO A 136 7.66 11.87 28.76
CA PRO A 136 8.40 12.98 28.17
C PRO A 136 9.25 12.54 26.98
N GLY A 137 9.16 13.28 25.89
CA GLY A 137 9.88 12.99 24.63
C GLY A 137 9.19 11.99 23.69
N LYS A 138 8.10 11.36 24.08
CA LYS A 138 7.31 10.45 23.22
C LYS A 138 6.02 11.07 22.66
N GLU A 139 5.78 12.36 22.93
CA GLU A 139 4.55 13.08 22.54
C GLU A 139 4.31 13.07 21.02
N ILE A 140 5.40 13.07 20.23
CA ILE A 140 5.34 12.99 18.76
C ILE A 140 5.32 11.52 18.30
N LEU A 141 6.13 10.68 18.93
CA LEU A 141 6.31 9.30 18.49
C LEU A 141 5.09 8.42 18.77
N HIS A 142 4.36 8.67 19.85
CA HIS A 142 3.19 7.91 20.22
C HIS A 142 2.04 8.02 19.19
N PRO A 143 1.58 9.22 18.75
CA PRO A 143 0.56 9.34 17.71
C PRO A 143 1.00 8.74 16.37
N VAL A 144 2.29 8.88 16.00
CA VAL A 144 2.85 8.25 14.79
C VAL A 144 2.73 6.72 14.88
N ALA A 145 3.16 6.14 16.01
CA ALA A 145 3.13 4.69 16.22
C ALA A 145 1.70 4.13 16.18
N VAL A 146 0.76 4.80 16.87
CA VAL A 146 -0.67 4.42 16.86
C VAL A 146 -1.25 4.43 15.44
N THR A 147 -0.96 5.50 14.69
CA THR A 147 -1.43 5.66 13.30
C THR A 147 -0.88 4.55 12.40
N ILE A 148 0.42 4.28 12.48
CA ILE A 148 1.06 3.25 11.64
C ILE A 148 0.56 1.86 12.04
N PHE A 149 0.47 1.56 13.33
CA PHE A 149 0.02 0.25 13.82
C PHE A 149 -1.39 -0.07 13.36
N GLY A 150 -2.36 0.84 13.62
CA GLY A 150 -3.76 0.64 13.21
C GLY A 150 -3.91 0.51 11.70
N GLY A 151 -3.20 1.35 10.97
CA GLY A 151 -3.19 1.29 9.51
C GLY A 151 -2.51 0.06 8.95
N LEU A 152 -1.45 -0.43 9.58
CA LEU A 152 -0.75 -1.65 9.16
C LEU A 152 -1.64 -2.89 9.31
N VAL A 153 -2.37 -3.00 10.43
CA VAL A 153 -3.35 -4.08 10.65
C VAL A 153 -4.44 -4.02 9.58
N SER A 154 -5.05 -2.85 9.40
CA SER A 154 -6.09 -2.65 8.38
C SER A 154 -5.57 -2.91 6.97
N ALA A 155 -4.41 -2.34 6.60
CA ALA A 155 -3.81 -2.53 5.29
C ALA A 155 -3.54 -4.01 5.00
N THR A 156 -3.00 -4.75 5.97
CA THR A 156 -2.69 -6.18 5.80
C THR A 156 -3.94 -7.01 5.57
N LEU A 157 -5.00 -6.76 6.35
CA LEU A 157 -6.28 -7.45 6.20
C LEU A 157 -6.96 -7.12 4.88
N ILE A 158 -7.05 -5.84 4.56
CA ILE A 158 -7.73 -5.38 3.34
C ILE A 158 -6.96 -5.83 2.09
N ASP A 159 -5.64 -5.69 2.08
CA ASP A 159 -4.81 -6.13 0.95
C ASP A 159 -4.91 -7.64 0.72
N ALA A 160 -5.08 -8.45 1.76
CA ALA A 160 -5.25 -9.89 1.63
C ALA A 160 -6.51 -10.29 0.83
N PHE A 161 -7.59 -9.49 0.90
CA PHE A 161 -8.86 -9.79 0.25
C PHE A 161 -9.17 -8.89 -0.95
N LEU A 162 -8.94 -7.60 -0.81
CA LEU A 162 -9.34 -6.61 -1.81
C LEU A 162 -8.49 -6.68 -3.07
N THR A 163 -7.17 -6.70 -2.92
CA THR A 163 -6.25 -6.72 -4.08
C THR A 163 -6.50 -7.93 -4.98
N PRO A 164 -6.61 -9.18 -4.46
CA PRO A 164 -6.93 -10.34 -5.29
C PRO A 164 -8.29 -10.24 -5.94
N THR A 165 -9.30 -9.74 -5.23
CA THR A 165 -10.66 -9.58 -5.76
C THR A 165 -10.71 -8.55 -6.89
N LEU A 166 -10.10 -7.38 -6.70
CA LEU A 166 -10.02 -6.35 -7.73
C LEU A 166 -9.22 -6.81 -8.94
N PHE A 167 -8.14 -7.56 -8.72
CA PHE A 167 -7.35 -8.11 -9.81
C PHE A 167 -8.12 -9.17 -10.61
N LEU A 168 -8.92 -10.02 -9.96
CA LEU A 168 -9.81 -10.97 -10.65
C LEU A 168 -10.86 -10.26 -11.51
N LEU A 169 -11.42 -9.15 -11.01
CA LEU A 169 -12.47 -8.42 -11.70
C LEU A 169 -11.95 -7.59 -12.88
N PHE A 170 -10.82 -6.90 -12.68
CA PHE A 170 -10.34 -5.87 -13.61
C PHE A 170 -8.96 -6.14 -14.20
N GLY A 171 -8.22 -7.13 -13.71
CA GLY A 171 -6.83 -7.40 -14.09
C GLY A 171 -6.65 -8.15 -15.40
N ARG A 172 -7.72 -8.75 -15.97
CA ARG A 172 -7.64 -9.57 -17.17
C ARG A 172 -7.12 -8.80 -18.39
N ALA A 173 -7.79 -7.73 -18.75
CA ALA A 173 -7.44 -6.95 -19.94
C ALA A 173 -6.04 -6.32 -19.88
N PRO A 174 -5.59 -5.73 -18.73
CA PRO A 174 -4.23 -5.28 -18.57
C PRO A 174 -3.19 -6.40 -18.69
N LEU A 175 -3.46 -7.57 -18.11
CA LEU A 175 -2.54 -8.70 -18.15
C LEU A 175 -2.38 -9.24 -19.58
N GLU A 176 -3.48 -9.45 -20.30
CA GLU A 176 -3.47 -9.90 -21.69
C GLU A 176 -2.67 -8.93 -22.61
N ARG A 177 -2.81 -7.61 -22.40
CA ARG A 177 -2.01 -6.61 -23.11
C ARG A 177 -0.51 -6.72 -22.84
N LEU A 178 -0.14 -6.95 -21.58
CA LEU A 178 1.27 -7.13 -21.19
C LEU A 178 1.85 -8.42 -21.77
N MET A 179 1.05 -9.48 -21.83
CA MET A 179 1.44 -10.75 -22.45
C MET A 179 1.66 -10.59 -23.96
N ALA A 180 0.74 -9.92 -24.66
CA ALA A 180 0.84 -9.66 -26.10
C ALA A 180 2.08 -8.81 -26.44
N ALA A 181 2.31 -7.72 -25.70
CA ALA A 181 3.48 -6.86 -25.89
C ALA A 181 4.82 -7.59 -25.69
N ARG A 182 4.84 -8.62 -24.86
CA ARG A 182 6.04 -9.42 -24.63
C ARG A 182 6.28 -10.46 -25.72
N HIS A 183 5.24 -11.03 -26.32
CA HIS A 183 5.38 -11.91 -27.48
C HIS A 183 5.99 -11.16 -28.66
N ASP A 184 5.50 -9.97 -28.94
CA ASP A 184 6.01 -9.09 -30.01
C ASP A 184 7.51 -8.77 -29.82
N GLN A 185 7.94 -8.47 -28.59
CA GLN A 185 9.35 -8.20 -28.30
C GLN A 185 10.25 -9.43 -28.47
N ARG A 186 9.76 -10.63 -28.19
CA ARG A 186 10.53 -11.86 -28.37
C ARG A 186 10.72 -12.21 -29.85
N GLU A 187 9.73 -11.96 -30.68
CA GLU A 187 9.83 -12.17 -32.12
C GLU A 187 10.84 -11.20 -32.76
N VAL A 188 10.84 -9.93 -32.33
CA VAL A 188 11.79 -8.91 -32.84
C VAL A 188 13.24 -9.19 -32.41
N THR A 189 13.48 -9.80 -31.26
CA THR A 189 14.84 -10.14 -30.79
C THR A 189 15.34 -11.50 -31.27
N ALA A 190 14.51 -12.29 -31.95
CA ALA A 190 14.89 -13.60 -32.53
C ALA A 190 15.41 -13.46 -33.97
N PHE A 191 15.42 -12.29 -34.55
CA PHE A 191 16.04 -11.92 -35.84
C PHE A 191 17.30 -11.09 -35.61
#